data_3ea5f8525a1011df815cd9c40699f675
#
_entry.id   3ea5f8525a1011df815cd9c40699f675
#
_cell.length_a   1.000
_cell.length_b   1.000
_cell.length_c   1.000
_cell.angle_alpha   90.00
_cell.angle_beta   90.00
_cell.angle_gamma   90.00
#
_symmetry.space_group_name_H-M   'P 1'
#
loop_
_entity.id
_entity.type
_entity.pdbx_description
1 polymer ?
#
loop_
_entity_poly.entity_id
_entity_poly.type
_entity_poly.pdbx_seq_one_letter_code
_entity_poly.pdbx_strand_id
1 'polypeptide(L)'
;MGYKKIGEEISFADLAVSKSLEHNRSVKLMERINKVISWRNVEAMLMEYYDTGRNKEGADAYPPLLLLKCMLLQKWFRIPSDPELENQINDRISFKTFLGLPMDKQSPDHSTFSRFRSRLSKEAMIKLNNVVLQEFAKRGLSINEGIAVDARLVRSASKPLSNDEIKKEREKRNTSEGRLDKNGNSMKFNRDMESDWTIKNEKPHYGLKEHASVDVDSGLVLATTMTPASDHDSKYLPYLALASCHTKEPIKKVYADKGYYGEPNRYFLHLNGIEDKIMRKDTKTAKLTEIEKIRNKKISKKRYIVEQYFGLSHLHDGLRLGEPPARKAPTGSGSQLP
;
A
#
# COMPACT_ATOMS: atom_id res chain seq x y z
N MET A 1 28.30 14.17 7.37
CA MET A 1 26.89 14.42 7.48
C MET A 1 26.20 13.26 8.13
N GLY A 2 25.25 13.52 8.94
CA GLY A 2 24.51 12.52 9.67
C GLY A 2 23.01 12.76 9.53
N TYR A 3 22.29 12.03 10.33
CA TYR A 3 20.88 12.32 10.57
C TYR A 3 20.75 13.33 11.70
N LYS A 4 19.71 14.17 11.61
CA LYS A 4 19.33 15.06 12.71
C LYS A 4 19.12 14.23 13.97
N LYS A 5 19.77 14.61 15.05
CA LYS A 5 19.54 14.00 16.37
C LYS A 5 18.17 14.43 16.87
N ILE A 6 17.28 13.47 17.06
CA ILE A 6 15.90 13.72 17.47
C ILE A 6 15.65 12.91 18.75
N GLY A 7 15.13 13.57 19.79
CA GLY A 7 14.73 12.92 21.03
C GLY A 7 15.85 12.55 22.02
N GLU A 8 17.08 13.01 21.81
CA GLU A 8 18.18 12.78 22.76
C GLU A 8 18.03 13.62 24.07
N GLU A 9 17.28 14.70 24.04
CA GLU A 9 17.03 15.58 25.19
C GLU A 9 15.54 15.65 25.51
N ILE A 10 15.15 15.17 26.69
CA ILE A 10 13.78 15.32 27.21
C ILE A 10 13.65 16.74 27.76
N SER A 11 12.79 17.54 27.17
CA SER A 11 12.52 18.90 27.67
C SER A 11 11.58 18.87 28.88
N PHE A 12 11.61 19.94 29.69
CA PHE A 12 10.65 20.07 30.78
C PHE A 12 9.19 20.09 30.29
N ALA A 13 8.96 20.58 29.09
CA ALA A 13 7.67 20.56 28.44
C ALA A 13 7.21 19.11 28.15
N ASP A 14 8.10 18.21 27.73
CA ASP A 14 7.79 16.80 27.47
C ASP A 14 7.34 16.08 28.75
N LEU A 15 7.99 16.38 29.89
CA LEU A 15 7.61 15.82 31.18
C LEU A 15 6.25 16.35 31.68
N ALA A 16 5.98 17.62 31.52
CA ALA A 16 4.72 18.25 31.93
C ALA A 16 3.53 17.69 31.13
N VAL A 17 3.74 17.43 29.86
CA VAL A 17 2.72 16.93 28.94
C VAL A 17 2.48 15.43 29.09
N SER A 18 3.47 14.65 29.52
CA SER A 18 3.35 13.18 29.62
C SER A 18 2.15 12.73 30.45
N LYS A 19 1.87 13.39 31.58
CA LYS A 19 0.71 13.11 32.45
C LYS A 19 -0.64 13.37 31.75
N SER A 20 -0.73 14.42 30.93
CA SER A 20 -1.97 14.75 30.20
C SER A 20 -2.32 13.75 29.10
N LEU A 21 -1.35 12.97 28.67
CA LEU A 21 -1.50 11.99 27.59
C LEU A 21 -1.92 10.58 28.05
N GLU A 22 -1.87 10.26 29.34
CA GLU A 22 -2.15 8.91 29.88
C GLU A 22 -3.52 8.36 29.46
N HIS A 23 -4.51 9.21 29.29
CA HIS A 23 -5.87 8.80 28.89
C HIS A 23 -6.18 9.05 27.40
N ASN A 24 -5.22 9.57 26.64
CA ASN A 24 -5.44 9.88 25.24
C ASN A 24 -5.56 8.60 24.39
N ARG A 25 -6.70 8.43 23.70
CA ARG A 25 -6.99 7.24 22.88
C ARG A 25 -5.96 7.03 21.76
N SER A 26 -5.50 8.11 21.14
CA SER A 26 -4.50 8.03 20.05
C SER A 26 -3.16 7.57 20.58
N VAL A 27 -2.72 8.06 21.74
CA VAL A 27 -1.48 7.63 22.38
C VAL A 27 -1.54 6.14 22.74
N LYS A 28 -2.63 5.68 23.35
CA LYS A 28 -2.82 4.26 23.68
C LYS A 28 -2.75 3.35 22.43
N LEU A 29 -3.28 3.80 21.30
CA LEU A 29 -3.17 3.07 20.04
C LEU A 29 -1.70 2.97 19.59
N MET A 30 -1.00 4.09 19.57
CA MET A 30 0.39 4.17 19.12
C MET A 30 1.33 3.39 20.04
N GLU A 31 1.08 3.40 21.35
CA GLU A 31 1.83 2.58 22.33
C GLU A 31 1.63 1.07 22.08
N ARG A 32 0.41 0.64 21.76
CA ARG A 32 0.16 -0.77 21.38
C ARG A 32 0.96 -1.16 20.14
N ILE A 33 1.00 -0.28 19.13
CA ILE A 33 1.79 -0.51 17.92
C ILE A 33 3.28 -0.56 18.24
N ASN A 34 3.79 0.35 19.08
CA ASN A 34 5.18 0.36 19.52
C ASN A 34 5.57 -0.93 20.28
N LYS A 35 4.63 -1.55 20.98
CA LYS A 35 4.86 -2.85 21.65
C LYS A 35 4.91 -4.03 20.68
N VAL A 36 4.24 -3.92 19.53
CA VAL A 36 4.14 -5.01 18.54
C VAL A 36 5.24 -4.94 17.51
N ILE A 37 5.61 -3.75 17.05
CA ILE A 37 6.61 -3.56 15.98
C ILE A 37 7.98 -3.30 16.60
N SER A 38 8.99 -4.08 16.19
CA SER A 38 10.39 -3.77 16.49
C SER A 38 10.89 -2.69 15.53
N TRP A 39 10.78 -1.43 15.95
CA TRP A 39 11.24 -0.30 15.15
C TRP A 39 12.72 -0.38 14.80
N ARG A 40 13.54 -1.01 15.63
CA ARG A 40 14.97 -1.22 15.34
C ARG A 40 15.21 -2.04 14.08
N ASN A 41 14.41 -3.11 13.87
CA ASN A 41 14.52 -3.94 12.67
C ASN A 41 14.02 -3.19 11.42
N VAL A 42 12.96 -2.39 11.58
CA VAL A 42 12.44 -1.53 10.52
C VAL A 42 13.46 -0.45 10.14
N GLU A 43 14.11 0.18 11.13
CA GLU A 43 15.13 1.20 10.90
C GLU A 43 16.35 0.61 10.19
N ALA A 44 16.86 -0.55 10.63
CA ALA A 44 17.97 -1.22 10.00
C ALA A 44 17.69 -1.50 8.51
N MET A 45 16.49 -1.98 8.19
CA MET A 45 16.05 -2.20 6.81
C MET A 45 15.98 -0.88 6.02
N LEU A 46 15.38 0.18 6.60
CA LEU A 46 15.30 1.49 5.93
C LEU A 46 16.67 2.07 5.65
N MET A 47 17.62 1.92 6.56
CA MET A 47 19.01 2.36 6.38
C MET A 47 19.74 1.63 5.24
N GLU A 48 19.34 0.40 4.92
CA GLU A 48 19.87 -0.34 3.77
C GLU A 48 19.38 0.23 2.44
N TYR A 49 18.11 0.63 2.36
CA TYR A 49 17.43 1.04 1.11
C TYR A 49 17.30 2.55 0.90
N TYR A 50 17.63 3.37 1.90
CA TYR A 50 17.48 4.82 1.83
C TYR A 50 18.83 5.53 1.91
N ASP A 51 19.24 6.13 0.80
CA ASP A 51 20.60 6.70 0.64
C ASP A 51 20.73 8.15 1.18
N THR A 52 19.62 8.81 1.50
CA THR A 52 19.66 10.19 1.96
C THR A 52 20.32 10.29 3.33
N GLY A 53 21.20 11.27 3.50
CA GLY A 53 21.99 11.45 4.74
C GLY A 53 23.34 10.76 4.74
N ARG A 54 23.69 10.00 3.68
CA ARG A 54 25.02 9.36 3.55
C ARG A 54 26.08 10.27 2.96
N ASN A 55 25.71 11.34 2.28
CA ASN A 55 26.64 12.30 1.69
C ASN A 55 27.28 13.19 2.78
N LYS A 56 28.53 13.59 2.55
CA LYS A 56 29.29 14.43 3.49
C LYS A 56 28.96 15.94 3.41
N GLU A 57 28.17 16.37 2.43
CA GLU A 57 27.86 17.77 2.16
C GLU A 57 26.36 18.06 2.30
N GLY A 58 26.00 19.26 2.78
CA GLY A 58 24.65 19.78 2.92
C GLY A 58 24.09 19.71 4.35
N ALA A 59 22.80 19.95 4.57
CA ALA A 59 22.14 19.91 5.88
C ALA A 59 21.86 18.47 6.32
N ASP A 60 21.86 18.20 7.63
CA ASP A 60 21.53 16.90 8.19
C ASP A 60 20.12 16.46 7.78
N ALA A 61 20.02 15.21 7.34
CA ALA A 61 18.76 14.62 6.92
C ALA A 61 17.88 14.20 8.11
N TYR A 62 16.58 14.13 7.92
CA TYR A 62 15.70 13.46 8.88
C TYR A 62 15.89 11.94 8.84
N PRO A 63 15.90 11.25 10.00
CA PRO A 63 15.97 9.79 10.03
C PRO A 63 14.85 9.14 9.22
N PRO A 64 15.15 8.12 8.41
CA PRO A 64 14.13 7.49 7.58
C PRO A 64 13.01 6.83 8.39
N LEU A 65 13.30 6.35 9.59
CA LEU A 65 12.28 5.82 10.51
C LEU A 65 11.28 6.90 10.94
N LEU A 66 11.74 8.13 11.23
CA LEU A 66 10.85 9.24 11.53
C LEU A 66 9.90 9.52 10.37
N LEU A 67 10.44 9.59 9.15
CA LEU A 67 9.64 9.87 7.94
C LEU A 67 8.63 8.75 7.67
N LEU A 68 9.02 7.49 7.87
CA LEU A 68 8.08 6.36 7.79
C LEU A 68 6.95 6.49 8.82
N LYS A 69 7.28 6.79 10.08
CA LYS A 69 6.27 7.01 11.12
C LYS A 69 5.31 8.16 10.79
N CYS A 70 5.80 9.25 10.20
CA CYS A 70 4.94 10.34 9.70
C CYS A 70 3.96 9.84 8.64
N MET A 71 4.41 9.02 7.68
CA MET A 71 3.53 8.42 6.67
C MET A 71 2.51 7.47 7.27
N LEU A 72 2.86 6.71 8.31
CA LEU A 72 1.91 5.88 9.04
C LEU A 72 0.83 6.72 9.74
N LEU A 73 1.21 7.83 10.38
CA LEU A 73 0.23 8.78 10.93
C LEU A 73 -0.71 9.31 9.86
N GLN A 74 -0.18 9.69 8.69
CA GLN A 74 -1.00 10.15 7.57
C GLN A 74 -2.08 9.12 7.21
N LYS A 75 -1.71 7.85 7.11
CA LYS A 75 -2.62 6.75 6.78
C LYS A 75 -3.62 6.44 7.90
N TRP A 76 -3.17 6.27 9.13
CA TRP A 76 -4.03 5.89 10.26
C TRP A 76 -5.06 6.96 10.62
N PHE A 77 -4.70 8.24 10.46
CA PHE A 77 -5.57 9.36 10.78
C PHE A 77 -6.25 9.98 9.55
N ARG A 78 -6.10 9.36 8.36
CA ARG A 78 -6.72 9.78 7.09
C ARG A 78 -6.43 11.23 6.74
N ILE A 79 -5.17 11.65 6.91
CA ILE A 79 -4.74 13.02 6.63
C ILE A 79 -4.61 13.18 5.11
N PRO A 80 -5.33 14.14 4.50
CA PRO A 80 -5.54 14.14 3.04
C PRO A 80 -4.34 14.60 2.22
N SER A 81 -3.40 15.33 2.84
CA SER A 81 -2.26 15.90 2.11
C SER A 81 -1.01 16.04 2.98
N ASP A 82 0.15 16.20 2.36
CA ASP A 82 1.42 16.40 3.05
C ASP A 82 1.48 17.73 3.82
N PRO A 83 0.98 18.87 3.29
CA PRO A 83 0.88 20.10 4.08
C PRO A 83 -0.01 19.96 5.32
N GLU A 84 -1.11 19.21 5.20
CA GLU A 84 -1.97 18.93 6.35
C GLU A 84 -1.31 17.99 7.36
N LEU A 85 -0.51 17.03 6.89
CA LEU A 85 0.29 16.17 7.78
C LEU A 85 1.31 17.00 8.57
N GLU A 86 2.04 17.90 7.92
CA GLU A 86 2.97 18.85 8.56
C GLU A 86 2.26 19.67 9.65
N ASN A 87 1.12 20.25 9.30
CA ASN A 87 0.30 21.04 10.22
C ASN A 87 -0.14 20.21 11.44
N GLN A 88 -0.71 19.02 11.22
CA GLN A 88 -1.20 18.17 12.31
C GLN A 88 -0.08 17.60 13.19
N ILE A 89 1.11 17.35 12.67
CA ILE A 89 2.25 16.92 13.49
C ILE A 89 2.68 18.08 14.42
N ASN A 90 2.67 19.31 13.93
CA ASN A 90 3.03 20.48 14.74
C ASN A 90 1.98 20.82 15.81
N ASP A 91 0.70 20.58 15.52
CA ASP A 91 -0.41 20.89 16.41
C ASP A 91 -0.68 19.80 17.47
N ARG A 92 -0.49 18.51 17.11
CA ARG A 92 -0.87 17.36 17.96
C ARG A 92 0.29 16.83 18.79
N ILE A 93 0.23 17.06 20.09
CA ILE A 93 1.18 16.51 21.06
C ILE A 93 1.33 14.99 20.95
N SER A 94 0.20 14.26 20.76
CA SER A 94 0.21 12.80 20.61
C SER A 94 1.03 12.33 19.41
N PHE A 95 1.06 13.11 18.33
CA PHE A 95 1.86 12.79 17.14
C PHE A 95 3.34 13.01 17.41
N LYS A 96 3.71 14.14 18.00
CA LYS A 96 5.09 14.40 18.40
C LYS A 96 5.62 13.32 19.34
N THR A 97 4.83 12.89 20.32
CA THR A 97 5.18 11.80 21.24
C THR A 97 5.44 10.49 20.51
N PHE A 98 4.58 10.10 19.54
CA PHE A 98 4.79 8.88 18.76
C PHE A 98 6.04 8.93 17.88
N LEU A 99 6.33 10.11 17.34
CA LEU A 99 7.50 10.34 16.49
C LEU A 99 8.80 10.42 17.30
N GLY A 100 8.73 10.64 18.61
CA GLY A 100 9.88 11.02 19.45
C GLY A 100 10.40 12.41 19.11
N LEU A 101 9.55 13.30 18.58
CA LEU A 101 9.91 14.66 18.23
C LEU A 101 9.69 15.56 19.44
N PRO A 102 10.71 16.31 19.93
CA PRO A 102 10.56 17.25 21.03
C PRO A 102 9.48 18.31 20.75
N MET A 103 8.80 18.77 21.81
CA MET A 103 7.67 19.69 21.69
C MET A 103 8.06 21.04 21.06
N ASP A 104 9.29 21.49 21.28
CA ASP A 104 9.87 22.72 20.72
C ASP A 104 10.34 22.58 19.27
N LYS A 105 10.45 21.36 18.74
CA LYS A 105 10.92 21.12 17.36
C LYS A 105 9.74 21.02 16.40
N GLN A 106 9.97 21.58 15.22
CA GLN A 106 9.02 21.47 14.11
C GLN A 106 9.14 20.13 13.38
N SER A 107 8.03 19.70 12.76
CA SER A 107 8.01 18.54 11.88
C SER A 107 8.92 18.73 10.66
N PRO A 108 9.28 17.63 9.96
CA PRO A 108 9.74 17.75 8.58
C PRO A 108 8.69 18.46 7.72
N ASP A 109 9.15 19.28 6.76
CA ASP A 109 8.24 19.94 5.82
C ASP A 109 7.59 18.98 4.84
N HIS A 110 6.47 19.38 4.26
CA HIS A 110 5.68 18.57 3.33
C HIS A 110 6.48 18.08 2.10
N SER A 111 7.46 18.89 1.62
CA SER A 111 8.30 18.48 0.48
C SER A 111 9.24 17.32 0.85
N THR A 112 9.64 17.23 2.12
CA THR A 112 10.44 16.13 2.64
C THR A 112 9.66 14.80 2.60
N PHE A 113 8.37 14.80 2.93
CA PHE A 113 7.53 13.60 2.83
C PHE A 113 7.40 13.12 1.39
N SER A 114 7.15 14.04 0.46
CA SER A 114 7.06 13.70 -0.97
C SER A 114 8.38 13.12 -1.50
N ARG A 115 9.52 13.75 -1.16
CA ARG A 115 10.85 13.26 -1.53
C ARG A 115 11.16 11.89 -0.93
N PHE A 116 10.78 11.64 0.32
CA PHE A 116 10.96 10.34 0.95
C PHE A 116 10.21 9.25 0.21
N ARG A 117 8.92 9.45 -0.10
CA ARG A 117 8.12 8.47 -0.87
C ARG A 117 8.70 8.19 -2.25
N SER A 118 9.15 9.22 -2.96
CA SER A 118 9.72 9.04 -4.30
C SER A 118 11.05 8.29 -4.33
N ARG A 119 11.77 8.24 -3.20
CA ARG A 119 13.05 7.55 -3.06
C ARG A 119 12.93 6.12 -2.51
N LEU A 120 11.79 5.77 -1.91
CA LEU A 120 11.55 4.40 -1.50
C LEU A 120 11.25 3.54 -2.73
N SER A 121 12.13 2.57 -3.00
CA SER A 121 11.94 1.64 -4.09
C SER A 121 10.81 0.64 -3.79
N LYS A 122 10.33 -0.02 -4.85
CA LYS A 122 9.36 -1.12 -4.72
C LYS A 122 9.90 -2.25 -3.85
N GLU A 123 11.18 -2.56 -4.01
CA GLU A 123 11.89 -3.59 -3.24
C GLU A 123 11.92 -3.23 -1.75
N ALA A 124 12.20 -1.96 -1.42
CA ALA A 124 12.16 -1.47 -0.05
C ALA A 124 10.78 -1.66 0.60
N MET A 125 9.71 -1.38 -0.14
CA MET A 125 8.34 -1.56 0.37
C MET A 125 8.00 -3.05 0.59
N ILE A 126 8.41 -3.93 -0.31
CA ILE A 126 8.25 -5.39 -0.14
C ILE A 126 9.04 -5.86 1.09
N LYS A 127 10.27 -5.41 1.24
CA LYS A 127 11.12 -5.79 2.38
C LYS A 127 10.55 -5.28 3.70
N LEU A 128 10.01 -4.05 3.72
CA LEU A 128 9.33 -3.48 4.88
C LEU A 128 8.14 -4.36 5.31
N ASN A 129 7.30 -4.76 4.36
CA ASN A 129 6.18 -5.66 4.64
C ASN A 129 6.67 -6.98 5.25
N ASN A 130 7.72 -7.57 4.68
CA ASN A 130 8.31 -8.81 5.17
C ASN A 130 8.84 -8.68 6.61
N VAL A 131 9.55 -7.59 6.92
CA VAL A 131 10.06 -7.34 8.29
C VAL A 131 8.90 -7.25 9.28
N VAL A 132 7.83 -6.54 8.95
CA VAL A 132 6.64 -6.42 9.82
C VAL A 132 5.95 -7.76 10.01
N LEU A 133 5.75 -8.54 8.94
CA LEU A 133 5.12 -9.86 9.02
C LEU A 133 5.96 -10.86 9.84
N GLN A 134 7.27 -10.81 9.71
CA GLN A 134 8.17 -11.62 10.54
C GLN A 134 8.09 -11.28 12.04
N GLU A 135 7.90 -9.99 12.40
CA GLU A 135 7.68 -9.61 13.80
C GLU A 135 6.37 -10.18 14.34
N PHE A 136 5.31 -10.21 13.53
CA PHE A 136 4.06 -10.88 13.91
C PHE A 136 4.24 -12.39 14.08
N ALA A 137 4.95 -13.04 13.15
CA ALA A 137 5.23 -14.47 13.22
C ALA A 137 6.03 -14.85 14.48
N LYS A 138 7.05 -14.06 14.86
CA LYS A 138 7.81 -14.25 16.11
C LYS A 138 6.94 -14.18 17.38
N ARG A 139 5.81 -13.49 17.30
CA ARG A 139 4.83 -13.38 18.40
C ARG A 139 3.73 -14.44 18.37
N GLY A 140 3.92 -15.48 17.55
CA GLY A 140 3.01 -16.62 17.48
C GLY A 140 1.81 -16.42 16.55
N LEU A 141 1.82 -15.38 15.69
CA LEU A 141 0.82 -15.26 14.66
C LEU A 141 1.12 -16.29 13.55
N SER A 142 0.27 -17.30 13.47
CA SER A 142 0.40 -18.36 12.46
C SER A 142 -0.27 -17.89 11.14
N ILE A 143 0.49 -17.93 10.05
CA ILE A 143 0.02 -17.61 8.68
C ILE A 143 -0.03 -18.93 7.90
N ASN A 144 -0.79 -19.94 8.37
CA ASN A 144 -0.57 -21.30 7.91
C ASN A 144 -1.78 -21.97 7.28
N GLU A 145 -3.00 -21.48 7.52
CA GLU A 145 -4.20 -22.15 6.99
C GLU A 145 -4.40 -21.89 5.50
N GLY A 146 -4.13 -20.69 5.06
CA GLY A 146 -4.24 -20.36 3.65
C GLY A 146 -4.43 -18.89 3.35
N ILE A 147 -4.39 -18.57 2.08
CA ILE A 147 -4.56 -17.20 1.59
C ILE A 147 -5.81 -17.07 0.74
N ALA A 148 -6.48 -15.93 0.87
CA ALA A 148 -7.52 -15.49 -0.06
C ALA A 148 -6.90 -14.52 -1.06
N VAL A 149 -7.07 -14.79 -2.36
CA VAL A 149 -6.54 -13.98 -3.46
C VAL A 149 -7.69 -13.34 -4.22
N ASP A 150 -7.59 -12.05 -4.48
CA ASP A 150 -8.55 -11.32 -5.31
C ASP A 150 -7.91 -10.06 -5.94
N ALA A 151 -8.66 -9.41 -6.85
CA ALA A 151 -8.25 -8.19 -7.50
C ALA A 151 -9.37 -7.14 -7.51
N ARG A 152 -9.00 -5.88 -7.31
CA ARG A 152 -9.90 -4.74 -7.47
C ARG A 152 -9.38 -3.74 -8.49
N LEU A 153 -10.30 -3.01 -9.11
CA LEU A 153 -9.96 -1.89 -9.96
C LEU A 153 -9.64 -0.66 -9.12
N VAL A 154 -8.56 0.03 -9.49
CA VAL A 154 -8.17 1.32 -8.95
C VAL A 154 -8.16 2.31 -10.10
N ARG A 155 -9.04 3.32 -10.07
CA ARG A 155 -9.10 4.34 -11.13
C ARG A 155 -7.87 5.21 -11.11
N SER A 156 -7.36 5.52 -12.31
CA SER A 156 -6.33 6.53 -12.45
C SER A 156 -6.90 7.92 -12.14
N ALA A 157 -6.13 8.72 -11.38
CA ALA A 157 -6.45 10.13 -11.16
C ALA A 157 -6.12 10.99 -12.38
N SER A 158 -5.37 10.45 -13.33
CA SER A 158 -4.99 11.12 -14.56
C SER A 158 -6.14 11.09 -15.57
N LYS A 159 -6.15 12.09 -16.48
CA LYS A 159 -7.10 12.10 -17.61
C LYS A 159 -6.89 10.83 -18.45
N PRO A 160 -7.95 10.06 -18.75
CA PRO A 160 -7.84 8.88 -19.59
C PRO A 160 -7.22 9.18 -20.95
N LEU A 161 -6.34 8.29 -21.40
CA LEU A 161 -5.75 8.30 -22.73
C LEU A 161 -6.53 7.35 -23.64
N SER A 162 -6.57 7.66 -24.94
CA SER A 162 -7.07 6.71 -25.94
C SER A 162 -6.09 5.53 -26.09
N ASN A 163 -6.58 4.40 -26.61
CA ASN A 163 -5.75 3.22 -26.84
C ASN A 163 -4.57 3.51 -27.78
N ASP A 164 -4.76 4.39 -28.77
CA ASP A 164 -3.71 4.78 -29.72
C ASP A 164 -2.65 5.67 -29.06
N GLU A 165 -3.07 6.58 -28.18
CA GLU A 165 -2.14 7.39 -27.38
C GLU A 165 -1.33 6.53 -26.43
N ILE A 166 -1.95 5.54 -25.77
CA ILE A 166 -1.25 4.59 -24.89
C ILE A 166 -0.18 3.82 -25.66
N LYS A 167 -0.51 3.30 -26.86
CA LYS A 167 0.45 2.57 -27.69
C LYS A 167 1.64 3.46 -28.09
N LYS A 168 1.36 4.65 -28.65
CA LYS A 168 2.40 5.60 -29.06
C LYS A 168 3.32 6.01 -27.93
N GLU A 169 2.78 6.24 -26.74
CA GLU A 169 3.60 6.64 -25.60
C GLU A 169 4.40 5.46 -25.01
N ARG A 170 3.86 4.23 -25.03
CA ARG A 170 4.61 3.02 -24.65
C ARG A 170 5.76 2.74 -25.62
N GLU A 171 5.54 2.90 -26.91
CA GLU A 171 6.56 2.76 -27.94
C GLU A 171 7.69 3.77 -27.73
N LYS A 172 7.39 5.05 -27.50
CA LYS A 172 8.38 6.09 -27.19
C LYS A 172 9.21 5.76 -25.95
N ARG A 173 8.60 5.21 -24.90
CA ARG A 173 9.32 4.83 -23.67
C ARG A 173 10.25 3.64 -23.85
N ASN A 174 9.97 2.77 -24.80
CA ASN A 174 10.80 1.61 -25.10
C ASN A 174 12.04 1.97 -25.93
N THR A 175 12.06 3.17 -26.54
CA THR A 175 13.23 3.69 -27.23
C THR A 175 14.13 4.44 -26.26
N SER A 176 15.45 4.25 -26.35
CA SER A 176 16.44 4.94 -25.51
C SER A 176 16.32 6.47 -25.59
N GLU A 177 15.98 6.98 -26.77
CA GLU A 177 15.79 8.42 -27.04
C GLU A 177 14.55 9.02 -26.38
N GLY A 178 13.48 8.22 -26.15
CA GLY A 178 12.25 8.67 -25.52
C GLY A 178 12.31 8.84 -24.01
N ARG A 179 13.43 8.46 -23.37
CA ARG A 179 13.59 8.54 -21.89
C ARG A 179 14.33 9.80 -21.43
N LEU A 180 15.00 10.49 -22.34
CA LEU A 180 15.80 11.66 -22.05
C LEU A 180 15.19 12.91 -22.74
N ASP A 181 15.26 14.05 -22.05
CA ASP A 181 14.96 15.34 -22.66
C ASP A 181 16.11 15.79 -23.57
N LYS A 182 15.91 16.94 -24.26
CA LYS A 182 16.92 17.53 -25.15
C LYS A 182 18.24 17.86 -24.46
N ASN A 183 18.28 17.87 -23.13
CA ASN A 183 19.44 18.16 -22.30
C ASN A 183 20.03 16.89 -21.67
N GLY A 184 19.57 15.70 -22.05
CA GLY A 184 20.03 14.43 -21.52
C GLY A 184 19.47 14.09 -20.13
N ASN A 185 18.49 14.83 -19.60
CA ASN A 185 17.85 14.53 -18.32
C ASN A 185 16.70 13.55 -18.51
N SER A 186 16.46 12.72 -17.48
CA SER A 186 15.31 11.81 -17.46
C SER A 186 14.00 12.57 -17.59
N MET A 187 13.21 12.26 -18.62
CA MET A 187 11.89 12.90 -18.83
C MET A 187 10.93 12.56 -17.69
N LYS A 188 10.36 13.59 -17.08
CA LYS A 188 9.24 13.45 -16.15
C LYS A 188 7.94 13.37 -16.94
N PHE A 189 7.31 12.20 -16.92
CA PHE A 189 6.01 12.04 -17.56
C PHE A 189 4.91 12.44 -16.56
N ASN A 190 4.14 13.48 -16.93
CA ASN A 190 3.01 13.96 -16.12
C ASN A 190 1.74 13.10 -16.27
N ARG A 191 1.80 12.01 -17.04
CA ARG A 191 0.67 11.13 -17.31
C ARG A 191 0.93 9.73 -16.77
N ASP A 192 -0.11 9.13 -16.22
CA ASP A 192 -0.10 7.74 -15.75
C ASP A 192 -0.12 6.81 -16.98
N MET A 193 1.05 6.26 -17.31
CA MET A 193 1.25 5.36 -18.45
C MET A 193 1.14 3.88 -18.08
N GLU A 194 1.01 3.59 -16.81
CA GLU A 194 0.81 2.22 -16.33
C GLU A 194 -0.67 1.83 -16.35
N SER A 195 -1.56 2.82 -16.35
CA SER A 195 -3.01 2.61 -16.45
C SER A 195 -3.44 2.16 -17.85
N ASP A 196 -4.51 1.39 -17.89
CA ASP A 196 -5.11 0.87 -19.12
C ASP A 196 -6.64 0.76 -18.99
N TRP A 197 -7.30 0.51 -20.11
CA TRP A 197 -8.73 0.33 -20.18
C TRP A 197 -9.15 -1.11 -19.89
N THR A 198 -10.24 -1.26 -19.16
CA THR A 198 -10.95 -2.54 -18.99
C THR A 198 -12.45 -2.31 -18.95
N ILE A 199 -13.22 -3.34 -19.22
CA ILE A 199 -14.69 -3.31 -19.13
C ILE A 199 -15.11 -4.21 -17.96
N LYS A 200 -15.87 -3.66 -17.02
CA LYS A 200 -16.47 -4.41 -15.90
C LYS A 200 -17.93 -3.99 -15.76
N ASN A 201 -18.84 -4.97 -15.74
CA ASN A 201 -20.28 -4.72 -15.69
C ASN A 201 -20.75 -3.73 -16.78
N GLU A 202 -20.29 -3.96 -18.02
CA GLU A 202 -20.62 -3.15 -19.21
C GLU A 202 -20.14 -1.69 -19.16
N LYS A 203 -19.37 -1.33 -18.12
CA LYS A 203 -18.82 0.01 -17.96
C LYS A 203 -17.32 0.02 -18.20
N PRO A 204 -16.83 0.98 -19.03
CA PRO A 204 -15.39 1.13 -19.21
C PRO A 204 -14.74 1.77 -17.98
N HIS A 205 -13.58 1.26 -17.61
CA HIS A 205 -12.75 1.76 -16.51
C HIS A 205 -11.34 1.97 -17.01
N TYR A 206 -10.76 3.13 -16.71
CA TYR A 206 -9.35 3.45 -16.94
C TYR A 206 -8.59 3.49 -15.64
N GLY A 207 -7.52 2.72 -15.52
CA GLY A 207 -6.72 2.68 -14.31
C GLY A 207 -5.86 1.43 -14.19
N LEU A 208 -5.66 1.02 -12.95
CA LEU A 208 -4.86 -0.13 -12.54
C LEU A 208 -5.75 -1.19 -11.88
N LYS A 209 -5.21 -2.37 -11.71
CA LYS A 209 -5.73 -3.39 -10.79
C LYS A 209 -4.77 -3.58 -9.63
N GLU A 210 -5.30 -3.56 -8.44
CA GLU A 210 -4.61 -4.05 -7.26
C GLU A 210 -4.96 -5.51 -7.04
N HIS A 211 -3.96 -6.37 -7.08
CA HIS A 211 -4.08 -7.77 -6.69
C HIS A 211 -3.55 -7.92 -5.27
N ALA A 212 -4.27 -8.62 -4.44
CA ALA A 212 -3.88 -8.84 -3.05
C ALA A 212 -4.06 -10.30 -2.62
N SER A 213 -3.17 -10.74 -1.74
CA SER A 213 -3.32 -11.95 -0.96
C SER A 213 -3.44 -11.61 0.52
N VAL A 214 -4.43 -12.18 1.17
CA VAL A 214 -4.77 -11.94 2.56
C VAL A 214 -4.85 -13.28 3.28
N ASP A 215 -4.22 -13.39 4.43
CA ASP A 215 -4.33 -14.57 5.27
C ASP A 215 -5.76 -14.76 5.78
N VAL A 216 -6.30 -15.96 5.62
CA VAL A 216 -7.73 -16.24 5.86
C VAL A 216 -8.13 -16.22 7.34
N ASP A 217 -7.19 -16.39 8.24
CA ASP A 217 -7.47 -16.46 9.68
C ASP A 217 -7.14 -15.16 10.40
N SER A 218 -6.01 -14.52 10.09
CA SER A 218 -5.59 -13.27 10.72
C SER A 218 -6.10 -12.01 10.01
N GLY A 219 -6.43 -12.11 8.71
CA GLY A 219 -6.78 -10.94 7.89
C GLY A 219 -5.59 -10.07 7.50
N LEU A 220 -4.35 -10.53 7.76
CA LEU A 220 -3.16 -9.79 7.37
C LEU A 220 -2.94 -9.84 5.86
N VAL A 221 -2.58 -8.70 5.29
CA VAL A 221 -2.17 -8.60 3.90
C VAL A 221 -0.76 -9.13 3.76
N LEU A 222 -0.58 -10.21 3.01
CA LEU A 222 0.72 -10.86 2.84
C LEU A 222 1.48 -10.33 1.63
N ALA A 223 0.80 -10.15 0.52
CA ALA A 223 1.39 -9.58 -0.68
C ALA A 223 0.37 -8.75 -1.47
N THR A 224 0.86 -7.73 -2.16
CA THR A 224 0.09 -6.93 -3.10
C THR A 224 0.91 -6.66 -4.35
N THR A 225 0.24 -6.47 -5.48
CA THR A 225 0.87 -5.94 -6.69
C THR A 225 -0.12 -5.13 -7.51
N MET A 226 0.39 -4.13 -8.23
CA MET A 226 -0.39 -3.30 -9.13
C MET A 226 -0.08 -3.68 -10.57
N THR A 227 -1.13 -3.73 -11.41
CA THR A 227 -1.00 -4.05 -12.83
C THR A 227 -1.91 -3.14 -13.65
N PRO A 228 -1.69 -3.00 -14.97
CA PRO A 228 -2.66 -2.37 -15.84
C PRO A 228 -4.05 -3.01 -15.70
N ALA A 229 -5.12 -2.22 -15.77
CA ALA A 229 -6.48 -2.74 -15.62
C ALA A 229 -6.88 -3.77 -16.70
N SER A 230 -6.21 -3.78 -17.86
CA SER A 230 -6.40 -4.75 -18.94
C SER A 230 -5.88 -6.16 -18.62
N ASP A 231 -4.96 -6.29 -17.67
CA ASP A 231 -4.36 -7.58 -17.33
C ASP A 231 -5.39 -8.53 -16.70
N HIS A 232 -5.30 -9.81 -17.06
CA HIS A 232 -6.21 -10.81 -16.52
C HIS A 232 -5.76 -11.29 -15.14
N ASP A 233 -6.67 -11.29 -14.17
CA ASP A 233 -6.40 -11.55 -12.75
C ASP A 233 -5.70 -12.90 -12.50
N SER A 234 -6.08 -13.92 -13.25
CA SER A 234 -5.55 -15.29 -13.11
C SER A 234 -4.04 -15.42 -13.28
N LYS A 235 -3.40 -14.49 -14.02
CA LYS A 235 -1.95 -14.50 -14.24
C LYS A 235 -1.15 -14.24 -12.97
N TYR A 236 -1.75 -13.58 -11.99
CA TYR A 236 -1.06 -13.10 -10.79
C TYR A 236 -1.19 -14.02 -9.57
N LEU A 237 -1.99 -15.10 -9.67
CA LEU A 237 -2.12 -16.06 -8.57
C LEU A 237 -0.78 -16.72 -8.19
N PRO A 238 0.05 -17.21 -9.13
CA PRO A 238 1.35 -17.79 -8.80
C PRO A 238 2.27 -16.78 -8.10
N TYR A 239 2.33 -15.55 -8.61
CA TYR A 239 3.13 -14.48 -8.00
C TYR A 239 2.67 -14.19 -6.55
N LEU A 240 1.37 -14.01 -6.33
CA LEU A 240 0.83 -13.71 -5.01
C LEU A 240 1.05 -14.87 -4.03
N ALA A 241 0.88 -16.11 -4.47
CA ALA A 241 1.14 -17.28 -3.64
C ALA A 241 2.61 -17.36 -3.19
N LEU A 242 3.55 -17.16 -4.12
CA LEU A 242 4.98 -17.16 -3.80
C LEU A 242 5.38 -15.96 -2.93
N ALA A 243 4.90 -14.76 -3.26
CA ALA A 243 5.18 -13.55 -2.52
C ALA A 243 4.58 -13.55 -1.11
N SER A 244 3.61 -14.43 -0.83
CA SER A 244 2.99 -14.60 0.49
C SER A 244 3.75 -15.54 1.42
N CYS A 245 4.78 -16.22 0.93
CA CYS A 245 5.61 -17.13 1.74
C CYS A 245 6.61 -16.35 2.59
N HIS A 246 6.19 -15.82 3.74
CA HIS A 246 7.04 -15.03 4.65
C HIS A 246 7.60 -15.83 5.82
N THR A 247 7.12 -17.03 6.03
CA THR A 247 7.57 -17.96 7.08
C THR A 247 8.21 -19.19 6.47
N LYS A 248 8.87 -20.01 7.31
CA LYS A 248 9.43 -21.31 6.89
C LYS A 248 8.35 -22.32 6.51
N GLU A 249 7.11 -22.10 6.96
CA GLU A 249 6.00 -22.98 6.65
C GLU A 249 5.32 -22.55 5.34
N PRO A 250 5.11 -23.48 4.41
CA PRO A 250 4.46 -23.19 3.15
C PRO A 250 2.97 -22.91 3.35
N ILE A 251 2.40 -22.12 2.44
CA ILE A 251 0.96 -21.89 2.37
C ILE A 251 0.27 -23.21 2.04
N LYS A 252 -0.72 -23.60 2.83
CA LYS A 252 -1.44 -24.88 2.65
C LYS A 252 -2.56 -24.80 1.61
N LYS A 253 -3.26 -23.66 1.52
CA LYS A 253 -4.46 -23.50 0.70
C LYS A 253 -4.53 -22.14 0.03
N VAL A 254 -5.03 -22.10 -1.21
CA VAL A 254 -5.30 -20.84 -1.92
C VAL A 254 -6.78 -20.75 -2.28
N TYR A 255 -7.45 -19.75 -1.71
CA TYR A 255 -8.86 -19.44 -1.96
C TYR A 255 -8.95 -18.32 -3.01
N ALA A 256 -9.59 -18.61 -4.14
CA ALA A 256 -9.79 -17.62 -5.20
C ALA A 256 -11.16 -17.78 -5.86
N ASP A 257 -11.60 -16.74 -6.56
CA ASP A 257 -12.86 -16.77 -7.26
C ASP A 257 -12.75 -17.58 -8.59
N LYS A 258 -13.89 -17.74 -9.27
CA LYS A 258 -13.97 -18.45 -10.56
C LYS A 258 -13.18 -17.79 -11.70
N GLY A 259 -12.79 -16.50 -11.54
CA GLY A 259 -11.95 -15.79 -12.52
C GLY A 259 -10.51 -16.32 -12.56
N TYR A 260 -10.05 -16.95 -11.47
CA TYR A 260 -8.75 -17.61 -11.38
C TYR A 260 -8.75 -19.08 -11.84
N TYR A 261 -9.93 -19.61 -12.18
CA TYR A 261 -10.06 -20.99 -12.64
C TYR A 261 -9.38 -21.20 -13.99
N GLY A 262 -8.47 -22.16 -14.05
CA GLY A 262 -7.75 -22.54 -15.25
C GLY A 262 -6.65 -23.55 -14.97
N GLU A 263 -6.27 -24.32 -16.00
CA GLU A 263 -5.25 -25.35 -15.90
C GLU A 263 -3.90 -24.83 -15.39
N PRO A 264 -3.38 -23.68 -15.86
CA PRO A 264 -2.08 -23.18 -15.40
C PRO A 264 -2.03 -22.95 -13.88
N ASN A 265 -3.09 -22.37 -13.31
CA ASN A 265 -3.14 -22.11 -11.86
C ASN A 265 -3.27 -23.40 -11.05
N ARG A 266 -4.08 -24.35 -11.52
CA ARG A 266 -4.23 -25.65 -10.87
C ARG A 266 -2.94 -26.43 -10.87
N TYR A 267 -2.25 -26.45 -12.02
CA TYR A 267 -0.96 -27.11 -12.17
C TYR A 267 0.10 -26.48 -11.25
N PHE A 268 0.16 -25.14 -11.20
CA PHE A 268 1.03 -24.42 -10.28
C PHE A 268 0.78 -24.81 -8.81
N LEU A 269 -0.48 -24.81 -8.37
CA LEU A 269 -0.84 -25.18 -7.00
C LEU A 269 -0.46 -26.64 -6.69
N HIS A 270 -0.72 -27.55 -7.61
CA HIS A 270 -0.37 -28.96 -7.46
C HIS A 270 1.15 -29.16 -7.33
N LEU A 271 1.95 -28.54 -8.20
CA LEU A 271 3.41 -28.63 -8.15
C LEU A 271 4.01 -28.12 -6.82
N ASN A 272 3.37 -27.13 -6.20
CA ASN A 272 3.83 -26.55 -4.93
C ASN A 272 3.17 -27.21 -3.70
N GLY A 273 2.42 -28.28 -3.85
CA GLY A 273 1.72 -28.95 -2.76
C GLY A 273 0.64 -28.12 -2.08
N ILE A 274 0.11 -27.11 -2.78
CA ILE A 274 -0.91 -26.19 -2.26
C ILE A 274 -2.30 -26.70 -2.64
N GLU A 275 -3.19 -26.80 -1.67
CA GLU A 275 -4.56 -27.25 -1.90
C GLU A 275 -5.36 -26.22 -2.72
N ASP A 276 -5.90 -26.64 -3.86
CA ASP A 276 -6.75 -25.85 -4.75
C ASP A 276 -8.13 -25.58 -4.11
N LYS A 277 -8.34 -24.34 -3.66
CA LYS A 277 -9.65 -23.80 -3.25
C LYS A 277 -10.14 -22.72 -4.21
N ILE A 278 -9.79 -22.79 -5.51
CA ILE A 278 -10.35 -21.93 -6.55
C ILE A 278 -11.81 -22.38 -6.81
N MET A 279 -12.73 -21.42 -6.86
CA MET A 279 -14.14 -21.70 -7.17
C MET A 279 -14.27 -22.29 -8.57
N ARG A 280 -15.10 -23.32 -8.72
CA ARG A 280 -15.39 -23.92 -10.02
C ARG A 280 -16.32 -23.02 -10.83
N LYS A 281 -16.15 -23.03 -12.15
CA LYS A 281 -16.91 -22.21 -13.10
C LYS A 281 -17.88 -23.08 -13.90
N ASP A 282 -19.12 -22.61 -14.07
CA ASP A 282 -20.02 -23.15 -15.10
C ASP A 282 -19.43 -22.93 -16.48
N THR A 283 -19.42 -23.97 -17.29
CA THR A 283 -19.06 -23.90 -18.72
C THR A 283 -20.27 -24.19 -19.58
N LYS A 284 -20.15 -23.92 -20.87
CA LYS A 284 -21.24 -24.26 -21.83
C LYS A 284 -21.48 -25.78 -21.88
N THR A 285 -20.43 -26.57 -21.69
CA THR A 285 -20.45 -28.05 -21.80
C THR A 285 -20.64 -28.77 -20.48
N ALA A 286 -20.33 -28.13 -19.34
CA ALA A 286 -20.43 -28.73 -18.01
C ALA A 286 -21.01 -27.74 -17.00
N LYS A 287 -22.16 -28.11 -16.45
CA LYS A 287 -22.82 -27.40 -15.37
C LYS A 287 -22.26 -27.84 -14.02
N LEU A 288 -22.24 -26.93 -13.05
CA LEU A 288 -21.83 -27.27 -11.69
C LEU A 288 -22.79 -28.26 -11.04
N THR A 289 -22.24 -29.31 -10.47
CA THR A 289 -22.95 -30.22 -9.59
C THR A 289 -23.35 -29.56 -8.27
N GLU A 290 -24.30 -30.12 -7.55
CA GLU A 290 -24.69 -29.61 -6.22
C GLU A 290 -23.52 -29.63 -5.23
N ILE A 291 -22.67 -30.64 -5.30
CA ILE A 291 -21.45 -30.74 -4.47
C ILE A 291 -20.52 -29.56 -4.76
N GLU A 292 -20.30 -29.22 -6.04
CA GLU A 292 -19.45 -28.09 -6.44
C GLU A 292 -20.06 -26.74 -6.04
N LYS A 293 -21.37 -26.59 -6.11
CA LYS A 293 -22.07 -25.39 -5.60
C LYS A 293 -21.87 -25.22 -4.09
N ILE A 294 -22.01 -26.29 -3.32
CA ILE A 294 -21.77 -26.29 -1.87
C ILE A 294 -20.30 -25.97 -1.58
N ARG A 295 -19.37 -26.56 -2.34
CA ARG A 295 -17.93 -26.26 -2.26
C ARG A 295 -17.66 -24.77 -2.52
N ASN A 296 -18.20 -24.22 -3.60
CA ASN A 296 -18.05 -22.82 -3.97
C ASN A 296 -18.58 -21.89 -2.86
N LYS A 297 -19.72 -22.22 -2.24
CA LYS A 297 -20.29 -21.47 -1.12
C LYS A 297 -19.36 -21.45 0.11
N LYS A 298 -18.70 -22.57 0.42
CA LYS A 298 -17.71 -22.64 1.51
C LYS A 298 -16.48 -21.80 1.18
N ILE A 299 -15.99 -21.82 -0.05
CA ILE A 299 -14.86 -21.02 -0.52
C ILE A 299 -15.18 -19.53 -0.45
N SER A 300 -16.36 -19.11 -0.92
CA SER A 300 -16.79 -17.71 -0.88
C SER A 300 -16.79 -17.14 0.54
N LYS A 301 -17.23 -17.94 1.53
CA LYS A 301 -17.18 -17.51 2.94
C LYS A 301 -15.76 -17.22 3.45
N LYS A 302 -14.77 -18.02 3.04
CA LYS A 302 -13.36 -17.79 3.41
C LYS A 302 -12.75 -16.61 2.63
N ARG A 303 -13.13 -16.46 1.36
CA ARG A 303 -12.69 -15.34 0.51
C ARG A 303 -13.17 -13.97 0.99
N TYR A 304 -14.25 -13.90 1.76
CA TYR A 304 -14.80 -12.65 2.25
C TYR A 304 -13.74 -11.76 2.96
N ILE A 305 -12.68 -12.36 3.51
CA ILE A 305 -11.62 -11.61 4.18
C ILE A 305 -10.86 -10.63 3.25
N VAL A 306 -10.62 -11.03 1.99
CA VAL A 306 -9.95 -10.13 1.03
C VAL A 306 -10.90 -9.01 0.56
N GLU A 307 -12.19 -9.27 0.52
CA GLU A 307 -13.19 -8.24 0.24
C GLU A 307 -13.28 -7.21 1.39
N GLN A 308 -13.15 -7.68 2.65
CA GLN A 308 -13.02 -6.80 3.81
C GLN A 308 -11.77 -5.92 3.72
N TYR A 309 -10.63 -6.48 3.33
CA TYR A 309 -9.41 -5.70 3.10
C TYR A 309 -9.66 -4.59 2.07
N PHE A 310 -10.24 -4.91 0.92
CA PHE A 310 -10.55 -3.90 -0.09
C PHE A 310 -11.55 -2.85 0.41
N GLY A 311 -12.54 -3.24 1.19
CA GLY A 311 -13.49 -2.32 1.82
C GLY A 311 -12.81 -1.37 2.81
N LEU A 312 -11.91 -1.89 3.66
CA LEU A 312 -11.12 -1.07 4.58
C LEU A 312 -10.18 -0.11 3.85
N SER A 313 -9.50 -0.57 2.78
CA SER A 313 -8.66 0.30 1.97
C SER A 313 -9.45 1.45 1.34
N HIS A 314 -10.69 1.21 0.88
CA HIS A 314 -11.57 2.29 0.40
C HIS A 314 -11.84 3.33 1.49
N LEU A 315 -12.09 2.87 2.70
CA LEU A 315 -12.38 3.76 3.81
C LEU A 315 -11.15 4.53 4.30
N HIS A 316 -9.97 3.91 4.27
CA HIS A 316 -8.74 4.48 4.81
C HIS A 316 -7.90 5.24 3.78
N ASP A 317 -7.86 4.79 2.54
CA ASP A 317 -6.99 5.37 1.51
C ASP A 317 -7.69 6.37 0.60
N GLY A 318 -9.01 6.57 0.78
CA GLY A 318 -9.80 7.40 -0.13
C GLY A 318 -9.84 6.86 -1.57
N LEU A 319 -9.41 5.62 -1.76
CA LEU A 319 -9.42 4.92 -3.06
C LEU A 319 -10.86 4.51 -3.41
N ARG A 320 -11.76 5.48 -3.49
CA ARG A 320 -13.10 5.25 -4.02
C ARG A 320 -13.01 4.95 -5.50
N LEU A 321 -13.65 3.87 -5.92
CA LEU A 321 -13.95 3.66 -7.32
C LEU A 321 -14.74 4.87 -7.83
N GLY A 322 -14.06 5.87 -8.37
CA GLY A 322 -14.70 6.84 -9.23
C GLY A 322 -14.89 8.27 -8.83
N GLU A 323 -14.44 8.72 -7.69
CA GLU A 323 -14.39 10.16 -7.42
C GLU A 323 -12.94 10.65 -7.52
N PRO A 324 -12.62 11.57 -8.45
CA PRO A 324 -11.36 12.30 -8.36
C PRO A 324 -11.34 13.05 -7.02
N PRO A 325 -10.15 13.31 -6.44
CA PRO A 325 -10.06 14.20 -5.28
C PRO A 325 -10.81 15.47 -5.61
N ALA A 326 -11.70 15.88 -4.70
CA ALA A 326 -12.54 17.06 -4.91
C ALA A 326 -11.67 18.22 -5.41
N ARG A 327 -11.87 18.65 -6.65
CA ARG A 327 -11.29 19.89 -7.13
C ARG A 327 -11.75 20.96 -6.15
N LYS A 328 -10.83 21.67 -5.52
CA LYS A 328 -11.15 22.90 -4.80
C LYS A 328 -12.06 23.71 -5.72
N ALA A 329 -13.27 23.96 -5.26
CA ALA A 329 -14.14 24.88 -5.96
C ALA A 329 -13.36 26.19 -6.16
N PRO A 330 -13.40 26.82 -7.34
CA PRO A 330 -12.83 28.12 -7.50
C PRO A 330 -13.50 29.03 -6.47
N THR A 331 -12.70 29.68 -5.63
CA THR A 331 -13.16 30.74 -4.73
C THR A 331 -13.82 31.79 -5.62
N GLY A 332 -15.12 31.76 -5.65
CA GLY A 332 -15.91 32.74 -6.36
C GLY A 332 -15.62 34.14 -5.80
N SER A 333 -15.08 34.97 -6.66
CA SER A 333 -14.97 36.39 -6.46
C SER A 333 -16.33 36.98 -6.06
N GLY A 334 -16.30 37.83 -5.05
CA GLY A 334 -17.44 38.49 -4.47
C GLY A 334 -18.41 39.10 -5.48
N SER A 335 -19.67 38.89 -5.21
CA SER A 335 -20.74 39.77 -5.67
C SER A 335 -21.09 40.74 -4.54
N GLN A 336 -20.80 41.99 -4.76
CA GLN A 336 -21.39 43.10 -4.04
C GLN A 336 -22.90 43.02 -4.20
N LEU A 337 -23.60 43.19 -3.09
CA LEU A 337 -25.02 43.53 -3.07
C LEU A 337 -25.20 45.02 -2.85
N PRO A 338 -26.26 45.61 -3.40
CA PRO A 338 -26.53 47.04 -3.29
C PRO A 338 -26.97 47.47 -1.89
#